data_55b96b5a47c52cf4e8ed533628b6be4c
#
_entry.id   55b96b5a47c52cf4e8ed533628b6be4c
#
_cell.length_a   1.000
_cell.length_b   1.000
_cell.length_c   1.000
_cell.angle_alpha   90.00
_cell.angle_beta   90.00
_cell.angle_gamma   90.00
#
_symmetry.space_group_name_H-M   'P 1'
#
loop_
_entity.id
_entity.type
_entity.pdbx_description
1 polymer ?
#
loop_
_entity_poly.entity_id
_entity_poly.type
_entity_poly.pdbx_seq_one_letter_code
_entity_poly.pdbx_strand_id
1 'polypeptide(L)'
;RINRRQRQMCIRDRFLTAKSSNDDIVTGLKMADDYLTKPFNLNELLLRVNNLIKRNNQVQNKLTQFVIGEFTIDFNSFVVSDSKGTPVELTHKQIKLLKLFVEKPNEVVSRQEILEKIWGFDVYPSSRTIDNFILTFRKIFEKDVESSTYFKSIRGVGYKFTPD
;
A
#
# COMPACT_ATOMS: atom_id res chain seq x y z
N ARG A 1 -0.10 -21.59 -29.39
CA ARG A 1 0.77 -20.39 -29.16
C ARG A 1 -0.03 -19.44 -28.28
N ILE A 2 0.24 -19.42 -26.99
CA ILE A 2 -0.40 -18.52 -26.02
C ILE A 2 0.61 -17.40 -25.73
N ASN A 3 0.38 -16.22 -26.32
CA ASN A 3 1.10 -14.99 -25.97
C ASN A 3 0.52 -14.46 -24.66
N ARG A 4 1.07 -14.88 -23.51
CA ARG A 4 0.88 -14.17 -22.25
C ARG A 4 1.87 -12.99 -22.23
N ARG A 5 1.39 -11.79 -22.46
CA ARG A 5 2.05 -10.59 -21.95
C ARG A 5 1.94 -10.65 -20.42
N GLN A 6 2.92 -11.27 -19.79
CA GLN A 6 3.11 -11.15 -18.35
C GLN A 6 3.42 -9.68 -18.08
N ARG A 7 2.48 -8.99 -17.41
CA ARG A 7 2.84 -7.80 -16.65
C ARG A 7 3.90 -8.28 -15.66
N GLN A 8 5.08 -7.71 -15.72
CA GLN A 8 6.14 -7.94 -14.73
C GLN A 8 5.66 -7.34 -13.40
N MET A 9 4.83 -8.09 -12.67
CA MET A 9 4.81 -7.97 -11.23
C MET A 9 6.19 -8.43 -10.78
N CYS A 10 6.86 -7.66 -9.93
CA CYS A 10 8.08 -8.10 -9.26
C CYS A 10 7.73 -9.28 -8.34
N ILE A 11 7.56 -10.46 -8.92
CA ILE A 11 7.41 -11.71 -8.20
C ILE A 11 8.83 -12.07 -7.75
N ARG A 12 9.04 -12.06 -6.44
CA ARG A 12 10.28 -12.54 -5.86
C ARG A 12 10.12 -14.02 -5.61
N ASP A 13 10.90 -14.80 -6.34
CA ASP A 13 10.87 -16.25 -6.27
C ASP A 13 11.87 -16.76 -5.22
N ARG A 14 11.45 -17.77 -4.45
CA ARG A 14 12.30 -18.46 -3.49
C ARG A 14 12.32 -19.94 -3.81
N PHE A 15 13.51 -20.51 -3.93
CA PHE A 15 13.67 -21.95 -4.08
C PHE A 15 13.78 -22.65 -2.73
N LEU A 16 12.89 -23.65 -2.53
CA LEU A 16 12.96 -24.60 -1.43
C LEU A 16 13.36 -25.96 -2.03
N THR A 17 14.59 -26.40 -1.83
CA THR A 17 15.11 -27.55 -2.55
C THR A 17 15.88 -28.51 -1.64
N ALA A 18 15.93 -29.79 -2.03
CA ALA A 18 16.78 -30.80 -1.41
C ALA A 18 18.21 -30.78 -1.96
N LYS A 19 18.49 -29.99 -3.03
CA LYS A 19 19.83 -29.89 -3.60
C LYS A 19 20.68 -28.97 -2.74
N SER A 20 21.79 -29.49 -2.23
CA SER A 20 22.68 -28.83 -1.26
C SER A 20 24.13 -28.69 -1.76
N SER A 21 24.42 -29.04 -3.02
CA SER A 21 25.78 -28.84 -3.56
C SER A 21 26.06 -27.34 -3.74
N ASN A 22 27.32 -26.93 -3.58
CA ASN A 22 27.73 -25.53 -3.74
C ASN A 22 27.38 -24.98 -5.13
N ASP A 23 27.47 -25.77 -6.16
CA ASP A 23 27.17 -25.39 -7.55
C ASP A 23 25.65 -25.20 -7.75
N ASP A 24 24.82 -26.04 -7.13
CA ASP A 24 23.35 -25.91 -7.14
C ASP A 24 22.90 -24.64 -6.39
N ILE A 25 23.54 -24.31 -5.26
CA ILE A 25 23.26 -23.10 -4.48
C ILE A 25 23.60 -21.84 -5.30
N VAL A 26 24.79 -21.79 -5.91
CA VAL A 26 25.21 -20.67 -6.75
C VAL A 26 24.29 -20.49 -7.96
N THR A 27 23.88 -21.59 -8.57
CA THR A 27 22.96 -21.57 -9.73
C THR A 27 21.56 -21.13 -9.28
N GLY A 28 21.08 -21.62 -8.13
CA GLY A 28 19.78 -21.23 -7.58
C GLY A 28 19.71 -19.75 -7.20
N LEU A 29 20.76 -19.18 -6.59
CA LEU A 29 20.87 -17.77 -6.25
C LEU A 29 20.94 -16.83 -7.47
N LYS A 30 21.36 -17.33 -8.62
CA LYS A 30 21.30 -16.58 -9.89
C LYS A 30 19.90 -16.52 -10.48
N MET A 31 19.03 -17.46 -10.14
CA MET A 31 17.70 -17.63 -10.72
C MET A 31 16.57 -17.17 -9.79
N ALA A 32 16.84 -17.07 -8.49
CA ALA A 32 15.86 -16.65 -7.48
C ALA A 32 16.46 -15.63 -6.51
N ASP A 33 15.58 -14.83 -5.89
CA ASP A 33 15.97 -13.82 -4.89
C ASP A 33 16.50 -14.44 -3.58
N ASP A 34 16.16 -15.69 -3.30
CA ASP A 34 16.63 -16.41 -2.11
C ASP A 34 16.58 -17.94 -2.31
N TYR A 35 17.46 -18.65 -1.61
CA TYR A 35 17.63 -20.09 -1.70
C TYR A 35 17.68 -20.71 -0.31
N LEU A 36 16.87 -21.74 -0.06
CA LEU A 36 16.84 -22.46 1.22
C LEU A 36 16.81 -23.96 0.98
N THR A 37 17.79 -24.67 1.58
CA THR A 37 17.93 -26.14 1.45
C THR A 37 17.07 -26.88 2.48
N LYS A 38 16.54 -28.01 2.08
CA LYS A 38 15.87 -28.96 3.00
C LYS A 38 16.90 -29.94 3.61
N PRO A 39 16.80 -30.29 4.91
CA PRO A 39 15.85 -29.79 5.90
C PRO A 39 16.22 -28.37 6.37
N PHE A 40 15.22 -27.50 6.56
CA PHE A 40 15.40 -26.12 7.02
C PHE A 40 14.78 -25.90 8.40
N ASN A 41 15.34 -24.96 9.15
CA ASN A 41 14.77 -24.52 10.41
C ASN A 41 13.64 -23.53 10.16
N LEU A 42 12.48 -23.75 10.80
CA LEU A 42 11.32 -22.88 10.67
C LEU A 42 11.65 -21.42 11.06
N ASN A 43 12.45 -21.23 12.12
CA ASN A 43 12.87 -19.90 12.55
C ASN A 43 13.72 -19.20 11.49
N GLU A 44 14.60 -19.92 10.78
CA GLU A 44 15.39 -19.39 9.67
C GLU A 44 14.49 -18.94 8.52
N LEU A 45 13.50 -19.77 8.16
CA LEU A 45 12.51 -19.40 7.14
C LEU A 45 11.74 -18.13 7.54
N LEU A 46 11.24 -18.06 8.77
CA LEU A 46 10.50 -16.89 9.27
C LEU A 46 11.36 -15.63 9.30
N LEU A 47 12.63 -15.71 9.72
CA LEU A 47 13.55 -14.58 9.69
C LEU A 47 13.78 -14.07 8.27
N ARG A 48 13.99 -14.96 7.31
CA ARG A 48 14.19 -14.61 5.89
C ARG A 48 12.93 -13.98 5.30
N VAL A 49 11.74 -14.53 5.57
CA VAL A 49 10.45 -13.96 5.15
C VAL A 49 10.27 -12.56 5.75
N ASN A 50 10.49 -12.40 7.05
CA ASN A 50 10.39 -11.10 7.70
C ASN A 50 11.37 -10.06 7.13
N ASN A 51 12.59 -10.48 6.76
CA ASN A 51 13.55 -9.58 6.13
C ASN A 51 13.09 -9.14 4.72
N LEU A 52 12.47 -10.02 3.95
CA LEU A 52 11.88 -9.64 2.65
C LEU A 52 10.72 -8.67 2.82
N ILE A 53 9.85 -8.90 3.80
CA ILE A 53 8.75 -7.98 4.13
C ILE A 53 9.29 -6.61 4.57
N LYS A 54 10.31 -6.59 5.43
CA LYS A 54 10.96 -5.34 5.87
C LYS A 54 11.62 -4.57 4.73
N ARG A 55 12.32 -5.25 3.83
CA ARG A 55 12.92 -4.62 2.64
C ARG A 55 11.88 -4.05 1.70
N ASN A 56 10.75 -4.74 1.51
CA ASN A 56 9.63 -4.24 0.71
C ASN A 56 8.99 -2.99 1.35
N ASN A 57 8.85 -2.99 2.68
CA ASN A 57 8.36 -1.83 3.43
C ASN A 57 9.34 -0.65 3.38
N GLN A 58 10.66 -0.87 3.28
CA GLN A 58 11.65 0.20 3.14
C GLN A 58 11.60 0.89 1.76
N VAL A 59 11.22 0.17 0.71
CA VAL A 59 11.00 0.77 -0.61
C VAL A 59 9.68 1.56 -0.64
N GLN A 60 8.67 1.14 0.12
CA GLN A 60 7.40 1.88 0.28
C GLN A 60 7.48 3.05 1.25
N ASN A 61 8.53 3.13 2.09
CA ASN A 61 8.69 4.21 3.09
C ASN A 61 9.25 5.53 2.53
N LYS A 62 9.20 5.75 1.21
CA LYS A 62 9.65 7.03 0.60
C LYS A 62 8.64 8.17 0.72
N LEU A 63 7.40 7.91 1.06
CA LEU A 63 6.41 8.96 1.28
C LEU A 63 6.33 9.29 2.77
N THR A 64 7.26 10.13 3.24
CA THR A 64 7.18 10.70 4.59
C THR A 64 6.22 11.88 4.63
N GLN A 65 6.18 12.67 3.56
CA GLN A 65 5.31 13.84 3.43
C GLN A 65 4.72 13.91 2.01
N PHE A 66 3.55 14.48 1.90
CA PHE A 66 2.87 14.75 0.63
C PHE A 66 2.06 16.05 0.71
N VAL A 67 1.96 16.76 -0.39
CA VAL A 67 1.23 18.04 -0.46
C VAL A 67 -0.01 17.86 -1.33
N ILE A 68 -1.17 18.30 -0.84
CA ILE A 68 -2.43 18.39 -1.58
C ILE A 68 -2.92 19.83 -1.49
N GLY A 69 -2.85 20.58 -2.60
CA GLY A 69 -3.21 21.99 -2.60
C GLY A 69 -2.38 22.77 -1.56
N GLU A 70 -3.04 23.36 -0.57
CA GLU A 70 -2.38 24.10 0.53
C GLU A 70 -2.08 23.25 1.77
N PHE A 71 -2.36 21.94 1.73
CA PHE A 71 -2.21 21.05 2.86
C PHE A 71 -0.95 20.19 2.74
N THR A 72 -0.19 20.10 3.83
CA THR A 72 0.95 19.19 3.97
C THR A 72 0.57 18.04 4.88
N ILE A 73 0.74 16.82 4.39
CA ILE A 73 0.47 15.57 5.10
C ILE A 73 1.79 15.01 5.59
N ASP A 74 1.91 14.72 6.87
CA ASP A 74 3.01 13.92 7.43
C ASP A 74 2.48 12.53 7.81
N PHE A 75 2.93 11.52 7.06
CA PHE A 75 2.50 10.13 7.25
C PHE A 75 3.09 9.47 8.50
N ASN A 76 4.16 10.04 9.09
CA ASN A 76 4.80 9.50 10.28
C ASN A 76 4.12 10.00 11.55
N SER A 77 3.79 11.29 11.59
CA SER A 77 3.11 11.91 12.74
C SER A 77 1.59 11.80 12.68
N PHE A 78 1.02 11.33 11.54
CA PHE A 78 -0.43 11.26 11.28
C PHE A 78 -1.12 12.63 11.31
N VAL A 79 -0.39 13.67 10.93
CA VAL A 79 -0.87 15.06 10.97
C VAL A 79 -0.99 15.61 9.56
N VAL A 80 -2.07 16.34 9.34
CA VAL A 80 -2.28 17.20 8.18
C VAL A 80 -2.26 18.65 8.67
N SER A 81 -1.46 19.49 8.05
CA SER A 81 -1.39 20.92 8.36
C SER A 81 -1.79 21.75 7.15
N ASP A 82 -2.58 22.79 7.37
CA ASP A 82 -2.89 23.80 6.34
C ASP A 82 -1.75 24.82 6.21
N SER A 83 -1.88 25.77 5.28
CA SER A 83 -0.92 26.85 5.08
C SER A 83 -0.76 27.79 6.30
N LYS A 84 -1.72 27.78 7.24
CA LYS A 84 -1.71 28.51 8.50
C LYS A 84 -1.05 27.72 9.64
N GLY A 85 -0.67 26.46 9.36
CA GLY A 85 -0.04 25.58 10.35
C GLY A 85 -1.03 24.95 11.33
N THR A 86 -2.34 25.00 11.08
CA THR A 86 -3.34 24.38 11.96
C THR A 86 -3.28 22.87 11.79
N PRO A 87 -2.89 22.11 12.82
CA PRO A 87 -2.75 20.66 12.70
C PRO A 87 -4.10 19.96 12.84
N VAL A 88 -4.35 18.99 11.97
CA VAL A 88 -5.47 18.05 12.06
C VAL A 88 -4.90 16.64 12.18
N GLU A 89 -5.18 15.97 13.29
CA GLU A 89 -4.75 14.59 13.49
C GLU A 89 -5.68 13.60 12.80
N LEU A 90 -5.08 12.63 12.11
CA LEU A 90 -5.79 11.54 11.47
C LEU A 90 -5.57 10.24 12.25
N THR A 91 -6.60 9.39 12.27
CA THR A 91 -6.46 8.04 12.82
C THR A 91 -5.54 7.18 11.94
N HIS A 92 -4.97 6.13 12.53
CA HIS A 92 -4.09 5.20 11.80
C HIS A 92 -4.73 4.59 10.53
N LYS A 93 -6.05 4.33 10.56
CA LYS A 93 -6.77 3.81 9.37
C LYS A 93 -7.02 4.89 8.33
N GLN A 94 -7.27 6.13 8.75
CA GLN A 94 -7.42 7.25 7.82
C GLN A 94 -6.10 7.55 7.12
N ILE A 95 -4.98 7.60 7.84
CA ILE A 95 -3.68 7.86 7.23
C ILE A 95 -3.26 6.73 6.27
N LYS A 96 -3.56 5.47 6.60
CA LYS A 96 -3.33 4.35 5.68
C LYS A 96 -4.16 4.47 4.40
N LEU A 97 -5.43 4.86 4.51
CA LEU A 97 -6.30 5.06 3.35
C LEU A 97 -5.82 6.23 2.50
N LEU A 98 -5.41 7.33 3.13
CA LEU A 98 -4.87 8.50 2.43
C LEU A 98 -3.58 8.13 1.68
N LYS A 99 -2.67 7.38 2.33
CA LYS A 99 -1.45 6.87 1.70
C LYS A 99 -1.75 6.00 0.49
N LEU A 100 -2.74 5.09 0.57
CA LEU A 100 -3.18 4.27 -0.54
C LEU A 100 -3.62 5.11 -1.75
N PHE A 101 -4.33 6.21 -1.53
CA PHE A 101 -4.73 7.13 -2.60
C PHE A 101 -3.55 7.90 -3.19
N VAL A 102 -2.63 8.36 -2.35
CA VAL A 102 -1.42 9.08 -2.80
C VAL A 102 -0.47 8.17 -3.59
N GLU A 103 -0.44 6.87 -3.28
CA GLU A 103 0.32 5.87 -4.04
C GLU A 103 -0.32 5.52 -5.40
N LYS A 104 -1.61 5.83 -5.58
CA LYS A 104 -2.39 5.53 -6.80
C LYS A 104 -3.12 6.77 -7.33
N PRO A 105 -2.38 7.84 -7.66
CA PRO A 105 -3.00 9.07 -8.15
C PRO A 105 -3.69 8.80 -9.49
N ASN A 106 -4.86 9.39 -9.66
CA ASN A 106 -5.67 9.27 -10.87
C ASN A 106 -6.19 7.85 -11.20
N GLU A 107 -5.97 6.87 -10.32
CA GLU A 107 -6.54 5.53 -10.44
C GLU A 107 -7.82 5.39 -9.61
N VAL A 108 -8.72 4.52 -10.05
CA VAL A 108 -9.90 4.16 -9.27
C VAL A 108 -9.54 3.04 -8.32
N VAL A 109 -9.66 3.30 -7.03
CA VAL A 109 -9.49 2.30 -5.97
C VAL A 109 -10.87 1.77 -5.58
N SER A 110 -11.07 0.46 -5.76
CA SER A 110 -12.36 -0.16 -5.46
C SER A 110 -12.61 -0.22 -3.95
N ARG A 111 -13.91 -0.26 -3.56
CA ARG A 111 -14.28 -0.45 -2.15
C ARG A 111 -13.70 -1.74 -1.57
N GLN A 112 -13.69 -2.81 -2.35
CA GLN A 112 -13.12 -4.08 -1.93
C GLN A 112 -11.62 -3.97 -1.68
N GLU A 113 -10.87 -3.34 -2.57
CA GLU A 113 -9.43 -3.11 -2.39
C GLU A 113 -9.14 -2.27 -1.14
N ILE A 114 -9.94 -1.23 -0.88
CA ILE A 114 -9.83 -0.42 0.33
C ILE A 114 -10.04 -1.27 1.59
N LEU A 115 -11.09 -2.10 1.61
CA LEU A 115 -11.39 -2.97 2.73
C LEU A 115 -10.25 -3.94 3.01
N GLU A 116 -9.77 -4.64 2.00
CA GLU A 116 -8.70 -5.62 2.11
C GLU A 116 -7.39 -4.98 2.60
N LYS A 117 -7.00 -3.82 2.05
CA LYS A 117 -5.74 -3.16 2.41
C LYS A 117 -5.74 -2.47 3.77
N ILE A 118 -6.88 -1.91 4.18
CA ILE A 118 -6.96 -1.11 5.41
C ILE A 118 -7.44 -1.94 6.61
N TRP A 119 -8.38 -2.90 6.40
CA TRP A 119 -8.95 -3.73 7.47
C TRP A 119 -8.49 -5.19 7.45
N GLY A 120 -7.98 -5.69 6.31
CA GLY A 120 -7.62 -7.10 6.13
C GLY A 120 -8.83 -7.95 5.74
N PHE A 121 -8.58 -9.26 5.53
CA PHE A 121 -9.58 -10.19 5.01
C PHE A 121 -10.64 -10.62 6.03
N ASP A 122 -10.36 -10.49 7.34
CA ASP A 122 -11.21 -11.03 8.41
C ASP A 122 -12.18 -10.01 9.01
N VAL A 123 -12.10 -8.75 8.61
CA VAL A 123 -12.92 -7.67 9.17
C VAL A 123 -13.68 -6.96 8.04
N TYR A 124 -14.99 -7.11 8.02
CA TYR A 124 -15.88 -6.44 7.05
C TYR A 124 -16.60 -5.26 7.71
N PRO A 125 -15.99 -4.07 7.78
CA PRO A 125 -16.73 -2.89 8.18
C PRO A 125 -17.82 -2.58 7.16
N SER A 126 -18.88 -1.90 7.59
CA SER A 126 -19.93 -1.46 6.67
C SER A 126 -19.35 -0.52 5.59
N SER A 127 -19.93 -0.51 4.41
CA SER A 127 -19.54 0.42 3.33
C SER A 127 -19.57 1.89 3.77
N ARG A 128 -20.45 2.24 4.71
CA ARG A 128 -20.50 3.56 5.34
C ARG A 128 -19.21 3.99 6.02
N THR A 129 -18.40 3.06 6.51
CA THR A 129 -17.10 3.39 7.15
C THR A 129 -16.15 4.04 6.17
N ILE A 130 -16.06 3.52 4.94
CA ILE A 130 -15.23 4.10 3.88
C ILE A 130 -15.80 5.46 3.49
N ASP A 131 -17.11 5.56 3.29
CA ASP A 131 -17.79 6.80 2.90
C ASP A 131 -17.54 7.91 3.94
N ASN A 132 -17.57 7.58 5.24
CA ASN A 132 -17.24 8.50 6.32
C ASN A 132 -15.78 8.97 6.29
N PHE A 133 -14.82 8.10 5.95
CA PHE A 133 -13.42 8.50 5.80
C PHE A 133 -13.23 9.47 4.63
N ILE A 134 -13.87 9.17 3.48
CA ILE A 134 -13.84 10.07 2.33
C ILE A 134 -14.49 11.42 2.66
N LEU A 135 -15.61 11.42 3.39
CA LEU A 135 -16.24 12.65 3.85
C LEU A 135 -15.30 13.46 4.76
N THR A 136 -14.57 12.79 5.65
CA THR A 136 -13.56 13.45 6.49
C THR A 136 -12.46 14.09 5.64
N PHE A 137 -11.94 13.37 4.63
CA PHE A 137 -10.93 13.92 3.73
C PHE A 137 -11.45 15.13 2.95
N ARG A 138 -12.67 15.07 2.44
CA ARG A 138 -13.28 16.22 1.78
C ARG A 138 -13.39 17.44 2.70
N LYS A 139 -13.81 17.24 3.95
CA LYS A 139 -13.88 18.33 4.94
C LYS A 139 -12.53 18.96 5.25
N ILE A 140 -11.43 18.20 5.12
CA ILE A 140 -10.08 18.70 5.40
C ILE A 140 -9.49 19.38 4.16
N PHE A 141 -9.55 18.71 3.00
CA PHE A 141 -8.78 19.10 1.83
C PHE A 141 -9.57 19.92 0.79
N GLU A 142 -10.89 19.88 0.81
CA GLU A 142 -11.71 20.53 -0.20
C GLU A 142 -12.37 21.80 0.34
N LYS A 143 -12.45 22.84 -0.48
CA LYS A 143 -13.11 24.11 -0.13
C LYS A 143 -14.63 23.93 0.00
N ASP A 144 -15.18 23.03 -0.81
CA ASP A 144 -16.59 22.67 -0.79
C ASP A 144 -16.72 21.15 -0.84
N VAL A 145 -17.39 20.58 0.15
CA VAL A 145 -17.57 19.12 0.30
C VAL A 145 -18.40 18.51 -0.83
N GLU A 146 -19.27 19.32 -1.45
CA GLU A 146 -20.13 18.87 -2.57
C GLU A 146 -19.37 18.86 -3.89
N SER A 147 -18.47 19.82 -4.12
CA SER A 147 -17.61 19.86 -5.30
C SER A 147 -16.32 19.08 -5.07
N SER A 148 -16.42 17.75 -5.10
CA SER A 148 -15.25 16.88 -4.85
C SER A 148 -14.17 17.05 -5.91
N THR A 149 -13.17 17.88 -5.62
CA THR A 149 -12.02 18.15 -6.51
C THR A 149 -11.00 17.03 -6.42
N TYR A 150 -10.54 16.74 -5.20
CA TYR A 150 -9.50 15.74 -4.94
C TYR A 150 -10.04 14.32 -4.80
N PHE A 151 -11.12 14.11 -4.05
CA PHE A 151 -11.67 12.79 -3.75
C PHE A 151 -12.99 12.53 -4.47
N LYS A 152 -12.92 12.00 -5.69
CA LYS A 152 -14.09 11.75 -6.55
C LYS A 152 -14.70 10.39 -6.28
N SER A 153 -16.03 10.35 -6.11
CA SER A 153 -16.79 9.09 -6.03
C SER A 153 -17.05 8.53 -7.42
N ILE A 154 -16.72 7.28 -7.66
CA ILE A 154 -17.07 6.54 -8.87
C ILE A 154 -18.19 5.58 -8.51
N ARG A 155 -19.40 5.93 -8.97
CA ARG A 155 -20.64 5.21 -8.61
C ARG A 155 -20.52 3.71 -8.89
N GLY A 156 -20.85 2.89 -7.91
CA GLY A 156 -20.82 1.43 -8.01
C GLY A 156 -19.43 0.79 -7.97
N VAL A 157 -18.35 1.57 -8.02
CA VAL A 157 -16.97 1.03 -8.06
C VAL A 157 -16.17 1.39 -6.81
N GLY A 158 -15.95 2.65 -6.55
CA GLY A 158 -15.08 3.09 -5.46
C GLY A 158 -14.78 4.58 -5.50
N TYR A 159 -13.52 4.93 -5.27
CA TYR A 159 -13.07 6.31 -5.20
C TYR A 159 -11.80 6.53 -6.02
N LYS A 160 -11.65 7.74 -6.49
CA LYS A 160 -10.48 8.19 -7.24
C LYS A 160 -9.90 9.42 -6.57
N PHE A 161 -8.60 9.43 -6.35
CA PHE A 161 -7.87 10.60 -5.89
C PHE A 161 -7.21 11.30 -7.07
N THR A 162 -7.41 12.61 -7.18
CA THR A 162 -6.82 13.47 -8.21
C THR A 162 -6.10 14.58 -7.49
N PRO A 163 -4.74 14.59 -7.42
CA PRO A 163 -3.98 15.57 -6.62
C PRO A 163 -4.01 16.99 -7.18
N ASP A 164 -4.43 17.21 -8.45
CA ASP A 164 -4.48 18.50 -9.16
C ASP A 164 -5.90 18.85 -9.55
#